data_0c9ff32eca0135778d965efe59e3c501
#
_entry.id   0c9ff32eca0135778d965efe59e3c501
#
_cell.length_a   1.000
_cell.length_b   1.000
_cell.length_c   1.000
_cell.angle_alpha   90.00
_cell.angle_beta   90.00
_cell.angle_gamma   90.00
#
_symmetry.space_group_name_H-M   'P 1'
#
loop_
_entity.id
_entity.type
_entity.pdbx_description
1 polymer ?
#
loop_
_entity_poly.entity_id
_entity_poly.type
_entity_poly.pdbx_seq_one_letter_code
_entity_poly.pdbx_strand_id
1 'polypeptide(L)'
;KEGFSSKVVTPGLTTTDDVVWWYRERIRELSLITWFHPTVDLQRSDNIQFDFLDAFSKSKDDNVILRGDLLHVDFGITYLGLNTDTQQLAYVLHSDESEAPYELKYALKVGNNLQDILTNEFSVGRTGNEILKNALQKARSAGIKPQIYTHPIGYYGHGSGPTIGMWDQQNGVPVNGDYPLYPNTAFSIELNAKVFVKAWNKEIAVMLEEDAFFDGVKTEYIDPRQVNLILIK
;
A
#
# COMPACT_ATOMS: atom_id res chain seq x y z
N LYS A 1 3.63 11.44 -0.62
CA LYS A 1 4.23 11.79 -1.94
C LYS A 1 5.51 12.60 -1.79
N GLU A 2 5.58 13.57 -0.84
CA GLU A 2 6.77 14.43 -0.65
C GLU A 2 8.01 13.61 -0.21
N GLY A 3 7.85 12.62 0.67
CA GLY A 3 8.93 11.74 1.14
C GLY A 3 9.50 10.84 0.03
N PHE A 4 8.71 10.51 -0.97
CA PHE A 4 9.16 9.78 -2.15
C PHE A 4 9.49 10.74 -3.30
N SER A 5 10.54 11.52 -3.11
CA SER A 5 11.00 12.50 -4.10
C SER A 5 12.53 12.62 -4.10
N SER A 6 13.09 13.12 -5.18
CA SER A 6 14.54 13.38 -5.29
C SER A 6 15.08 14.47 -4.31
N LYS A 7 14.18 15.12 -3.54
CA LYS A 7 14.57 16.01 -2.45
C LYS A 7 14.91 15.24 -1.16
N VAL A 8 14.36 14.05 -1.01
CA VAL A 8 14.49 13.20 0.19
C VAL A 8 15.36 11.99 -0.10
N VAL A 9 15.15 11.35 -1.25
CA VAL A 9 15.86 10.12 -1.64
C VAL A 9 16.97 10.45 -2.62
N THR A 10 18.20 10.12 -2.23
CA THR A 10 19.38 10.07 -3.10
C THR A 10 19.78 8.61 -3.24
N PRO A 11 19.52 7.97 -4.42
CA PRO A 11 19.87 6.57 -4.63
C PRO A 11 21.34 6.29 -4.34
N GLY A 12 21.63 5.15 -3.70
CA GLY A 12 22.98 4.77 -3.30
C GLY A 12 23.46 5.40 -1.98
N LEU A 13 22.70 6.33 -1.38
CA LEU A 13 23.06 7.00 -0.11
C LEU A 13 21.95 6.91 0.92
N THR A 14 20.71 7.21 0.53
CA THR A 14 19.56 7.24 1.43
C THR A 14 19.11 5.81 1.76
N THR A 15 18.88 5.53 3.03
CA THR A 15 18.30 4.28 3.50
C THR A 15 16.79 4.40 3.65
N THR A 16 16.08 3.26 3.75
CA THR A 16 14.66 3.25 4.11
C THR A 16 14.43 3.90 5.47
N ASP A 17 15.35 3.70 6.43
CA ASP A 17 15.29 4.32 7.76
C ASP A 17 15.42 5.84 7.70
N ASP A 18 16.27 6.40 6.83
CA ASP A 18 16.37 7.85 6.63
C ASP A 18 15.03 8.44 6.17
N VAL A 19 14.33 7.72 5.27
CA VAL A 19 13.01 8.14 4.79
C VAL A 19 11.96 8.05 5.91
N VAL A 20 11.99 7.00 6.74
CA VAL A 20 11.14 6.89 7.94
C VAL A 20 11.36 8.10 8.87
N TRP A 21 12.62 8.43 9.16
CA TRP A 21 12.94 9.58 9.99
C TRP A 21 12.50 10.89 9.37
N TRP A 22 12.63 11.05 8.05
CA TRP A 22 12.14 12.22 7.33
C TRP A 22 10.61 12.37 7.50
N TYR A 23 9.82 11.30 7.34
CA TYR A 23 8.37 11.35 7.58
C TYR A 23 8.05 11.76 9.01
N ARG A 24 8.73 11.19 10.00
CA ARG A 24 8.53 11.52 11.43
C ARG A 24 8.78 13.00 11.70
N GLU A 25 9.89 13.55 11.17
CA GLU A 25 10.18 14.98 11.30
C GLU A 25 9.15 15.84 10.58
N ARG A 26 8.73 15.44 9.37
CA ARG A 26 7.73 16.18 8.61
C ARG A 26 6.37 16.24 9.32
N ILE A 27 5.93 15.13 9.91
CA ILE A 27 4.71 15.06 10.72
C ILE A 27 4.83 15.99 11.93
N ARG A 28 5.98 15.99 12.60
CA ARG A 28 6.25 16.90 13.72
C ARG A 28 6.21 18.37 13.33
N GLU A 29 6.85 18.73 12.20
CA GLU A 29 6.84 20.10 11.66
C GLU A 29 5.42 20.61 11.37
N LEU A 30 4.55 19.72 10.88
CA LEU A 30 3.16 20.02 10.61
C LEU A 30 2.28 20.01 11.87
N SER A 31 2.86 19.75 13.05
CA SER A 31 2.14 19.60 14.32
C SER A 31 1.03 18.56 14.27
N LEU A 32 1.24 17.50 13.49
CA LEU A 32 0.34 16.35 13.40
C LEU A 32 0.74 15.27 14.41
N ILE A 33 -0.22 14.39 14.70
CA ILE A 33 -0.03 13.23 15.57
C ILE A 33 -0.13 11.98 14.70
N THR A 34 0.71 10.99 14.96
CA THR A 34 0.58 9.65 14.36
C THR A 34 -0.07 8.71 15.36
N TRP A 35 -0.87 7.78 14.88
CA TRP A 35 -1.35 6.67 15.70
C TRP A 35 -0.47 5.41 15.54
N PHE A 36 0.34 5.33 14.47
CA PHE A 36 1.50 4.46 14.36
C PHE A 36 2.63 5.15 13.57
N HIS A 37 3.85 4.65 13.71
CA HIS A 37 4.99 5.24 13.01
C HIS A 37 5.07 4.80 11.56
N PRO A 38 5.52 5.69 10.64
CA PRO A 38 5.78 5.30 9.27
C PRO A 38 6.71 4.09 9.18
N THR A 39 6.42 3.20 8.25
CA THR A 39 7.35 2.16 7.78
C THR A 39 7.69 2.39 6.33
N VAL A 40 8.91 2.07 5.93
CA VAL A 40 9.35 2.13 4.54
C VAL A 40 10.08 0.85 4.20
N ASP A 41 9.58 0.14 3.21
CA ASP A 41 10.12 -1.11 2.70
C ASP A 41 10.51 -0.97 1.24
N LEU A 42 11.35 -1.87 0.75
CA LEU A 42 11.72 -1.94 -0.65
C LEU A 42 11.65 -3.38 -1.19
N GLN A 43 11.31 -3.48 -2.45
CA GLN A 43 11.42 -4.69 -3.24
C GLN A 43 12.36 -4.43 -4.41
N ARG A 44 13.28 -5.35 -4.65
CA ARG A 44 14.36 -5.21 -5.60
C ARG A 44 14.48 -6.43 -6.50
N SER A 45 14.92 -6.22 -7.75
CA SER A 45 15.31 -7.31 -8.62
C SER A 45 16.50 -8.09 -8.03
N ASP A 46 16.49 -9.42 -8.17
CA ASP A 46 17.65 -10.23 -7.79
C ASP A 46 18.84 -10.01 -8.75
N ASN A 47 18.56 -9.49 -9.96
CA ASN A 47 19.56 -9.10 -10.96
C ASN A 47 19.84 -7.60 -10.83
N ILE A 48 20.56 -7.20 -9.80
CA ILE A 48 20.92 -5.79 -9.60
C ILE A 48 21.89 -5.38 -10.72
N GLN A 49 21.42 -4.53 -11.63
CA GLN A 49 22.32 -3.77 -12.49
C GLN A 49 22.69 -2.50 -11.71
N PHE A 50 23.90 -2.49 -11.17
CA PHE A 50 24.43 -1.25 -10.56
C PHE A 50 24.63 -0.21 -11.68
N ASP A 51 23.93 0.90 -11.59
CA ASP A 51 24.24 2.08 -12.38
C ASP A 51 25.67 2.55 -12.00
N PHE A 52 26.39 3.16 -12.93
CA PHE A 52 27.73 3.70 -12.67
C PHE A 52 27.73 4.64 -11.45
N LEU A 53 26.63 5.36 -11.21
CA LEU A 53 26.47 6.24 -10.04
C LEU A 53 26.31 5.44 -8.73
N ASP A 54 25.75 4.23 -8.77
CA ASP A 54 25.60 3.37 -7.60
C ASP A 54 26.91 2.65 -7.25
N ALA A 55 27.88 2.59 -8.17
CA ALA A 55 29.21 1.99 -7.94
C ALA A 55 30.02 2.69 -6.82
N PHE A 56 29.66 3.92 -6.47
CA PHE A 56 30.22 4.68 -5.35
C PHE A 56 29.43 4.50 -4.04
N SER A 57 28.33 3.76 -4.07
CA SER A 57 27.54 3.43 -2.89
C SER A 57 28.43 2.65 -1.89
N LYS A 58 28.53 3.13 -0.68
CA LYS A 58 29.33 2.53 0.39
C LYS A 58 28.67 1.31 1.00
N SER A 59 27.44 1.00 0.63
CA SER A 59 26.61 0.09 1.40
C SER A 59 26.31 -1.19 0.62
N LYS A 60 26.62 -2.31 1.28
CA LYS A 60 26.07 -3.62 0.98
C LYS A 60 24.81 -3.90 1.86
N ASP A 61 24.32 -2.88 2.58
CA ASP A 61 23.15 -3.02 3.43
C ASP A 61 21.89 -3.06 2.58
N ASP A 62 21.06 -4.04 2.81
CA ASP A 62 19.81 -4.28 2.06
C ASP A 62 18.82 -3.10 2.15
N ASN A 63 19.03 -2.17 3.11
CA ASN A 63 18.19 -1.01 3.36
C ASN A 63 18.57 0.25 2.55
N VAL A 64 19.71 0.26 1.87
CA VAL A 64 20.06 1.40 1.00
C VAL A 64 19.23 1.36 -0.26
N ILE A 65 18.53 2.45 -0.53
CA ILE A 65 17.69 2.62 -1.71
C ILE A 65 18.58 2.76 -2.95
N LEU A 66 18.34 1.91 -3.95
CA LEU A 66 19.07 1.90 -5.21
C LEU A 66 18.13 2.23 -6.38
N ARG A 67 18.74 2.58 -7.52
CA ARG A 67 18.00 2.68 -8.78
C ARG A 67 17.40 1.32 -9.16
N GLY A 68 16.16 1.34 -9.64
CA GLY A 68 15.42 0.13 -9.94
C GLY A 68 14.61 -0.43 -8.77
N ASP A 69 14.70 0.14 -7.55
CA ASP A 69 13.89 -0.31 -6.41
C ASP A 69 12.43 0.12 -6.52
N LEU A 70 11.53 -0.76 -6.11
CA LEU A 70 10.14 -0.46 -5.83
C LEU A 70 10.01 -0.23 -4.32
N LEU A 71 9.71 1.01 -3.93
CA LEU A 71 9.53 1.41 -2.53
C LEU A 71 8.07 1.33 -2.14
N HIS A 72 7.83 1.05 -0.87
CA HIS A 72 6.54 1.08 -0.22
C HIS A 72 6.63 1.89 1.06
N VAL A 73 5.64 2.74 1.33
CA VAL A 73 5.47 3.43 2.59
C VAL A 73 4.10 3.16 3.14
N ASP A 74 4.03 2.98 4.44
CA ASP A 74 2.80 2.84 5.19
C ASP A 74 2.85 3.73 6.41
N PHE A 75 1.83 4.59 6.61
CA PHE A 75 1.69 5.40 7.82
C PHE A 75 0.29 6.00 7.96
N GLY A 76 -0.07 6.26 9.23
CA GLY A 76 -1.31 6.91 9.58
C GLY A 76 -1.11 8.13 10.50
N ILE A 77 -1.92 9.14 10.29
CA ILE A 77 -1.97 10.32 11.15
C ILE A 77 -3.33 10.45 11.81
N THR A 78 -3.35 11.16 12.94
CA THR A 78 -4.60 11.61 13.55
C THR A 78 -4.80 13.09 13.24
N TYR A 79 -5.87 13.42 12.54
CA TYR A 79 -6.24 14.78 12.19
C TYR A 79 -7.70 15.09 12.57
N LEU A 80 -7.93 16.15 13.33
CA LEU A 80 -9.24 16.52 13.85
C LEU A 80 -9.97 15.39 14.61
N GLY A 81 -9.22 14.53 15.26
CA GLY A 81 -9.73 13.39 16.04
C GLY A 81 -10.09 12.16 15.22
N LEU A 82 -9.79 12.14 13.93
CA LEU A 82 -9.93 10.98 13.05
C LEU A 82 -8.57 10.49 12.59
N ASN A 83 -8.42 9.18 12.50
CA ASN A 83 -7.24 8.53 11.97
C ASN A 83 -7.35 8.31 10.48
N THR A 84 -6.20 8.40 9.79
CA THR A 84 -6.02 7.95 8.41
C THR A 84 -5.10 6.75 8.38
N ASP A 85 -5.19 5.97 7.34
CA ASP A 85 -4.28 4.87 7.06
C ASP A 85 -4.03 4.77 5.56
N THR A 86 -2.76 4.91 5.15
CA THR A 86 -2.47 5.01 3.72
C THR A 86 -1.13 4.39 3.38
N GLN A 87 -1.11 3.65 2.27
CA GLN A 87 0.11 3.12 1.66
C GLN A 87 0.33 3.74 0.29
N GLN A 88 1.60 3.95 -0.07
CA GLN A 88 1.99 4.46 -1.38
C GLN A 88 3.20 3.71 -1.92
N LEU A 89 3.23 3.52 -3.23
CA LEU A 89 4.32 2.89 -3.96
C LEU A 89 5.10 3.92 -4.78
N ALA A 90 6.42 3.79 -4.77
CA ALA A 90 7.31 4.59 -5.61
C ALA A 90 8.33 3.70 -6.34
N TYR A 91 8.77 4.15 -7.51
CA TYR A 91 9.83 3.50 -8.26
C TYR A 91 11.01 4.45 -8.44
N VAL A 92 12.21 3.96 -8.14
CA VAL A 92 13.45 4.71 -8.31
C VAL A 92 13.98 4.48 -9.71
N LEU A 93 13.89 5.51 -10.56
CA LEU A 93 14.26 5.41 -11.97
C LEU A 93 15.77 5.13 -12.16
N HIS A 94 16.12 4.26 -13.12
CA HIS A 94 17.48 4.24 -13.66
C HIS A 94 17.80 5.55 -14.38
N SER A 95 19.08 5.82 -14.60
CA SER A 95 19.55 7.10 -15.19
C SER A 95 19.05 7.33 -16.63
N ASP A 96 18.75 6.26 -17.36
CA ASP A 96 18.24 6.26 -18.74
C ASP A 96 16.71 6.15 -18.82
N GLU A 97 16.02 6.03 -17.69
CA GLU A 97 14.56 5.90 -17.63
C GLU A 97 13.87 7.25 -17.41
N SER A 98 12.73 7.42 -18.06
CA SER A 98 11.80 8.54 -17.84
C SER A 98 10.48 8.10 -17.18
N GLU A 99 10.20 6.81 -17.17
CA GLU A 99 8.98 6.18 -16.66
C GLU A 99 9.31 4.84 -15.98
N ALA A 100 8.45 4.39 -15.08
CA ALA A 100 8.55 3.06 -14.51
C ALA A 100 8.35 1.97 -15.59
N PRO A 101 9.00 0.81 -15.46
CA PRO A 101 8.80 -0.32 -16.33
C PRO A 101 7.33 -0.71 -16.47
N TYR A 102 6.94 -1.12 -17.68
CA TYR A 102 5.56 -1.52 -17.97
C TYR A 102 5.04 -2.57 -16.98
N GLU A 103 5.86 -3.56 -16.63
CA GLU A 103 5.47 -4.65 -15.74
C GLU A 103 5.12 -4.16 -14.33
N LEU A 104 5.81 -3.14 -13.80
CA LEU A 104 5.50 -2.53 -12.50
C LEU A 104 4.23 -1.68 -12.58
N LYS A 105 4.04 -0.93 -13.67
CA LYS A 105 2.77 -0.21 -13.93
C LYS A 105 1.59 -1.18 -14.04
N TYR A 106 1.79 -2.32 -14.70
CA TYR A 106 0.79 -3.38 -14.79
C TYR A 106 0.51 -4.01 -13.42
N ALA A 107 1.55 -4.25 -12.62
CA ALA A 107 1.38 -4.79 -11.27
C ALA A 107 0.51 -3.86 -10.39
N LEU A 108 0.76 -2.54 -10.42
CA LEU A 108 -0.10 -1.57 -9.74
C LEU A 108 -1.56 -1.67 -10.22
N LYS A 109 -1.78 -1.80 -11.53
CA LYS A 109 -3.13 -1.98 -12.09
C LYS A 109 -3.81 -3.25 -11.58
N VAL A 110 -3.07 -4.35 -11.38
CA VAL A 110 -3.60 -5.59 -10.78
C VAL A 110 -4.04 -5.34 -9.34
N GLY A 111 -3.26 -4.58 -8.55
CA GLY A 111 -3.64 -4.14 -7.21
C GLY A 111 -4.92 -3.30 -7.21
N ASN A 112 -5.02 -2.31 -8.11
CA ASN A 112 -6.23 -1.49 -8.24
C ASN A 112 -7.46 -2.34 -8.65
N ASN A 113 -7.29 -3.34 -9.52
CA ASN A 113 -8.38 -4.26 -9.82
C ASN A 113 -8.84 -5.05 -8.59
N LEU A 114 -7.92 -5.44 -7.70
CA LEU A 114 -8.28 -6.11 -6.46
C LEU A 114 -9.07 -5.18 -5.54
N GLN A 115 -8.69 -3.89 -5.45
CA GLN A 115 -9.47 -2.87 -4.73
C GLN A 115 -10.89 -2.74 -5.29
N ASP A 116 -11.04 -2.69 -6.63
CA ASP A 116 -12.36 -2.64 -7.29
C ASP A 116 -13.19 -3.89 -6.99
N ILE A 117 -12.58 -5.08 -7.06
CA ILE A 117 -13.27 -6.34 -6.73
C ILE A 117 -13.74 -6.34 -5.28
N LEU A 118 -12.92 -5.89 -4.35
CA LEU A 118 -13.24 -5.84 -2.93
C LEU A 118 -14.38 -4.84 -2.65
N THR A 119 -14.24 -3.60 -3.10
CA THR A 119 -15.21 -2.54 -2.81
C THR A 119 -16.57 -2.79 -3.46
N ASN A 120 -16.61 -3.50 -4.58
CA ASN A 120 -17.85 -3.97 -5.21
C ASN A 120 -18.60 -5.06 -4.41
N GLU A 121 -17.95 -5.66 -3.41
CA GLU A 121 -18.62 -6.61 -2.49
C GLU A 121 -19.27 -5.92 -1.30
N PHE A 122 -19.03 -4.62 -1.09
CA PHE A 122 -19.63 -3.88 0.01
C PHE A 122 -21.15 -3.78 -0.19
N SER A 123 -21.87 -4.26 0.81
CA SER A 123 -23.35 -4.23 0.82
C SER A 123 -23.83 -4.25 2.26
N VAL A 124 -24.83 -3.41 2.56
CA VAL A 124 -25.40 -3.33 3.90
C VAL A 124 -25.90 -4.71 4.37
N GLY A 125 -25.53 -5.07 5.57
CA GLY A 125 -25.89 -6.34 6.20
C GLY A 125 -25.00 -7.55 5.86
N ARG A 126 -24.14 -7.44 4.84
CA ARG A 126 -23.16 -8.48 4.53
C ARG A 126 -22.04 -8.45 5.57
N THR A 127 -21.62 -9.60 6.06
CA THR A 127 -20.53 -9.69 7.05
C THR A 127 -19.16 -9.49 6.40
N GLY A 128 -18.16 -9.09 7.19
CA GLY A 128 -16.77 -8.99 6.73
C GLY A 128 -16.26 -10.31 6.13
N ASN A 129 -16.62 -11.45 6.74
CA ASN A 129 -16.24 -12.78 6.26
C ASN A 129 -16.92 -13.15 4.92
N GLU A 130 -18.17 -12.74 4.71
CA GLU A 130 -18.83 -12.92 3.41
C GLU A 130 -18.20 -12.06 2.32
N ILE A 131 -17.89 -10.80 2.62
CA ILE A 131 -17.19 -9.89 1.72
C ILE A 131 -15.82 -10.48 1.36
N LEU A 132 -15.02 -10.88 2.35
CA LEU A 132 -13.70 -11.50 2.15
C LEU A 132 -13.78 -12.71 1.21
N LYS A 133 -14.67 -13.67 1.55
CA LYS A 133 -14.85 -14.90 0.77
C LYS A 133 -15.17 -14.60 -0.70
N ASN A 134 -16.12 -13.70 -0.93
CA ASN A 134 -16.57 -13.34 -2.28
C ASN A 134 -15.47 -12.62 -3.06
N ALA A 135 -14.82 -11.63 -2.44
CA ALA A 135 -13.74 -10.88 -3.06
C ALA A 135 -12.55 -11.80 -3.42
N LEU A 136 -12.11 -12.67 -2.51
CA LEU A 136 -11.03 -13.62 -2.77
C LEU A 136 -11.40 -14.60 -3.91
N GLN A 137 -12.63 -15.09 -3.96
CA GLN A 137 -13.10 -15.98 -5.03
C GLN A 137 -13.07 -15.27 -6.38
N LYS A 138 -13.61 -14.04 -6.47
CA LYS A 138 -13.63 -13.25 -7.70
C LYS A 138 -12.24 -12.88 -8.17
N ALA A 139 -11.37 -12.45 -7.25
CA ALA A 139 -9.99 -12.10 -7.57
C ALA A 139 -9.21 -13.31 -8.12
N ARG A 140 -9.33 -14.48 -7.48
CA ARG A 140 -8.70 -15.72 -7.98
C ARG A 140 -9.24 -16.15 -9.34
N SER A 141 -10.55 -15.99 -9.58
CA SER A 141 -11.16 -16.26 -10.89
C SER A 141 -10.68 -15.29 -11.98
N ALA A 142 -10.28 -14.07 -11.60
CA ALA A 142 -9.63 -13.10 -12.48
C ALA A 142 -8.11 -13.29 -12.63
N GLY A 143 -7.55 -14.38 -12.08
CA GLY A 143 -6.12 -14.69 -12.15
C GLY A 143 -5.24 -13.87 -11.20
N ILE A 144 -5.84 -13.16 -10.24
CA ILE A 144 -5.11 -12.40 -9.21
C ILE A 144 -4.77 -13.34 -8.06
N LYS A 145 -3.59 -13.18 -7.46
CA LYS A 145 -3.18 -13.81 -6.19
C LYS A 145 -3.43 -12.79 -5.06
N PRO A 146 -4.63 -12.76 -4.44
CA PRO A 146 -5.01 -11.72 -3.49
C PRO A 146 -4.64 -12.08 -2.06
N GLN A 147 -4.40 -11.03 -1.27
CA GLN A 147 -4.44 -11.04 0.18
C GLN A 147 -5.17 -9.77 0.64
N ILE A 148 -6.21 -9.90 1.47
CA ILE A 148 -7.08 -8.79 1.89
C ILE A 148 -7.09 -8.73 3.40
N TYR A 149 -6.87 -7.54 3.96
CA TYR A 149 -6.84 -7.29 5.41
C TYR A 149 -7.39 -5.91 5.76
N THR A 150 -8.48 -5.56 5.09
CA THR A 150 -9.23 -4.30 5.17
C THR A 150 -9.99 -4.19 6.50
N HIS A 151 -9.98 -3.03 7.09
CA HIS A 151 -10.59 -2.77 8.40
C HIS A 151 -11.35 -1.44 8.45
N PRO A 152 -12.34 -1.30 9.34
CA PRO A 152 -12.95 0.00 9.62
C PRO A 152 -11.93 0.96 10.21
N ILE A 153 -12.06 2.27 9.88
CA ILE A 153 -11.20 3.34 10.38
C ILE A 153 -12.03 4.56 10.78
N GLY A 154 -11.50 5.39 11.65
CA GLY A 154 -12.16 6.61 12.09
C GLY A 154 -11.55 7.13 13.39
N TYR A 155 -12.32 7.10 14.49
CA TYR A 155 -11.82 7.52 15.81
C TYR A 155 -10.67 6.61 16.31
N TYR A 156 -10.70 5.34 15.94
CA TYR A 156 -9.59 4.39 16.11
C TYR A 156 -9.03 4.01 14.74
N GLY A 157 -7.72 3.78 14.66
CA GLY A 157 -7.06 3.33 13.45
C GLY A 157 -7.60 1.97 12.99
N HIS A 158 -7.66 0.98 13.90
CA HIS A 158 -8.45 -0.22 13.72
C HIS A 158 -9.81 -0.02 14.38
N GLY A 159 -10.76 0.49 13.63
CA GLY A 159 -12.08 0.88 14.11
C GLY A 159 -13.00 -0.30 14.43
N SER A 160 -14.10 0.00 15.15
CA SER A 160 -15.14 -1.00 15.41
C SER A 160 -15.97 -1.24 14.15
N GLY A 161 -16.23 -2.51 13.83
CA GLY A 161 -17.04 -2.94 12.68
C GLY A 161 -16.51 -4.23 12.08
N PRO A 162 -16.98 -4.60 10.86
CA PRO A 162 -16.55 -5.83 10.22
C PRO A 162 -15.12 -5.75 9.74
N THR A 163 -14.24 -6.59 10.29
CA THR A 163 -12.89 -6.83 9.73
C THR A 163 -13.00 -7.73 8.50
N ILE A 164 -12.37 -7.35 7.41
CA ILE A 164 -12.44 -8.07 6.13
C ILE A 164 -11.06 -8.72 5.86
N GLY A 165 -10.85 -9.89 6.47
CA GLY A 165 -9.56 -10.56 6.47
C GLY A 165 -8.54 -9.93 7.43
N MET A 166 -7.47 -10.68 7.67
CA MET A 166 -6.23 -10.21 8.32
C MET A 166 -5.07 -10.83 7.56
N TRP A 167 -3.88 -10.25 7.68
CA TRP A 167 -2.70 -10.70 6.95
C TRP A 167 -2.45 -12.22 7.07
N ASP A 168 -2.81 -12.82 8.19
CA ASP A 168 -2.69 -14.25 8.51
C ASP A 168 -4.03 -15.02 8.52
N GLN A 169 -5.19 -14.34 8.34
CA GLN A 169 -6.52 -14.94 8.41
C GLN A 169 -7.33 -14.68 7.12
N GLN A 170 -6.95 -15.39 6.07
CA GLN A 170 -7.60 -15.27 4.75
C GLN A 170 -8.80 -16.22 4.55
N ASN A 171 -9.14 -17.04 5.55
CA ASN A 171 -10.29 -17.95 5.51
C ASN A 171 -11.47 -17.46 6.37
N GLY A 172 -11.34 -16.28 6.95
CA GLY A 172 -12.31 -15.64 7.83
C GLY A 172 -11.68 -15.20 9.14
N VAL A 173 -12.20 -14.12 9.70
CA VAL A 173 -11.77 -13.53 10.97
C VAL A 173 -12.84 -13.87 12.02
N PRO A 174 -12.54 -14.69 13.03
CA PRO A 174 -13.50 -15.01 14.06
C PRO A 174 -13.98 -13.75 14.81
N VAL A 175 -15.26 -13.70 15.14
CA VAL A 175 -15.94 -12.62 15.86
C VAL A 175 -15.97 -11.32 15.06
N ASN A 176 -14.83 -10.66 14.82
CA ASN A 176 -14.79 -9.35 14.17
C ASN A 176 -15.20 -9.40 12.68
N GLY A 177 -14.92 -10.49 11.99
CA GLY A 177 -15.38 -10.70 10.62
C GLY A 177 -16.86 -11.08 10.49
N ASP A 178 -17.52 -11.45 11.59
CA ASP A 178 -18.93 -11.85 11.60
C ASP A 178 -19.88 -10.65 11.78
N TYR A 179 -19.35 -9.44 12.06
CA TYR A 179 -20.16 -8.22 12.10
C TYR A 179 -20.64 -7.83 10.70
N PRO A 180 -21.89 -7.36 10.58
CA PRO A 180 -22.43 -6.87 9.32
C PRO A 180 -21.91 -5.47 9.00
N LEU A 181 -21.79 -5.19 7.70
CA LEU A 181 -21.49 -3.86 7.18
C LEU A 181 -22.69 -2.95 7.32
N TYR A 182 -22.50 -1.76 7.86
CA TYR A 182 -23.49 -0.70 7.99
C TYR A 182 -23.19 0.46 7.04
N PRO A 183 -24.21 1.24 6.65
CA PRO A 183 -23.98 2.47 5.92
C PRO A 183 -23.23 3.51 6.78
N ASN A 184 -22.62 4.48 6.12
CA ASN A 184 -21.85 5.56 6.76
C ASN A 184 -20.65 5.05 7.58
N THR A 185 -19.95 4.09 7.03
CA THR A 185 -18.72 3.53 7.64
C THR A 185 -17.51 3.86 6.76
N ALA A 186 -16.44 4.36 7.37
CA ALA A 186 -15.13 4.49 6.72
C ALA A 186 -14.30 3.21 6.91
N PHE A 187 -13.54 2.88 5.89
CA PHE A 187 -12.63 1.74 5.86
C PHE A 187 -11.26 2.16 5.35
N SER A 188 -10.21 1.58 5.91
CA SER A 188 -8.95 1.48 5.21
C SER A 188 -9.03 0.27 4.28
N ILE A 189 -8.97 0.52 2.96
CA ILE A 189 -9.01 -0.51 1.91
C ILE A 189 -7.60 -1.06 1.74
N GLU A 190 -7.21 -1.92 2.68
CA GLU A 190 -5.89 -2.49 2.78
C GLU A 190 -5.83 -3.91 2.20
N LEU A 191 -4.88 -4.13 1.29
CA LEU A 191 -4.72 -5.39 0.58
C LEU A 191 -3.39 -5.47 -0.16
N ASN A 192 -3.02 -6.67 -0.60
CA ASN A 192 -1.97 -6.81 -1.60
C ASN A 192 -2.33 -7.81 -2.71
N ALA A 193 -1.77 -7.60 -3.88
CA ALA A 193 -1.77 -8.55 -4.98
C ALA A 193 -0.34 -9.01 -5.27
N LYS A 194 -0.12 -10.32 -5.34
CA LYS A 194 1.18 -10.84 -5.77
C LYS A 194 1.22 -10.94 -7.28
N VAL A 195 2.25 -10.34 -7.89
CA VAL A 195 2.42 -10.26 -9.34
C VAL A 195 3.83 -10.70 -9.72
N PHE A 196 3.94 -11.62 -10.69
CA PHE A 196 5.24 -12.02 -11.22
C PHE A 196 5.76 -10.98 -12.22
N VAL A 197 6.89 -10.37 -11.90
CA VAL A 197 7.61 -9.42 -12.76
C VAL A 197 8.68 -10.19 -13.51
N LYS A 198 8.46 -10.39 -14.81
CA LYS A 198 9.34 -11.22 -15.63
C LYS A 198 10.76 -10.65 -15.72
N ALA A 199 10.91 -9.33 -15.86
CA ALA A 199 12.21 -8.68 -15.90
C ALA A 199 13.03 -8.89 -14.62
N TRP A 200 12.37 -9.07 -13.47
CA TRP A 200 13.00 -9.34 -12.18
C TRP A 200 13.12 -10.84 -11.88
N ASN A 201 12.48 -11.67 -12.70
CA ASN A 201 12.30 -13.11 -12.45
C ASN A 201 11.78 -13.40 -11.02
N LYS A 202 10.90 -12.54 -10.51
CA LYS A 202 10.46 -12.51 -9.12
C LYS A 202 9.00 -12.17 -8.98
N GLU A 203 8.34 -12.77 -8.00
CA GLU A 203 7.02 -12.33 -7.56
C GLU A 203 7.16 -11.17 -6.58
N ILE A 204 6.48 -10.07 -6.84
CA ILE A 204 6.39 -8.90 -5.96
C ILE A 204 5.02 -8.82 -5.29
N ALA A 205 4.97 -8.17 -4.14
CA ALA A 205 3.72 -7.79 -3.48
C ALA A 205 3.39 -6.33 -3.81
N VAL A 206 2.24 -6.10 -4.42
CA VAL A 206 1.68 -4.76 -4.63
C VAL A 206 0.76 -4.47 -3.44
N MET A 207 1.30 -3.79 -2.44
CA MET A 207 0.60 -3.40 -1.22
C MET A 207 -0.05 -2.03 -1.45
N LEU A 208 -1.34 -1.94 -1.18
CA LEU A 208 -2.13 -0.72 -1.38
C LEU A 208 -3.06 -0.52 -0.19
N GLU A 209 -3.18 0.72 0.22
CA GLU A 209 -4.10 1.13 1.28
C GLU A 209 -4.55 2.57 1.07
N GLU A 210 -5.84 2.75 1.04
CA GLU A 210 -6.47 4.08 0.99
C GLU A 210 -7.76 4.10 1.80
N ASP A 211 -7.99 5.22 2.47
CA ASP A 211 -9.22 5.47 3.20
C ASP A 211 -10.40 5.65 2.25
N ALA A 212 -11.47 4.93 2.48
CA ALA A 212 -12.70 4.99 1.71
C ALA A 212 -13.94 5.09 2.61
N PHE A 213 -15.00 5.67 2.09
CA PHE A 213 -16.28 5.82 2.76
C PHE A 213 -17.36 5.04 2.03
N PHE A 214 -18.07 4.19 2.76
CA PHE A 214 -19.25 3.46 2.28
C PHE A 214 -20.53 4.13 2.77
N ASP A 215 -21.32 4.70 1.87
CA ASP A 215 -22.57 5.41 2.19
C ASP A 215 -23.78 4.48 2.40
N GLY A 216 -23.63 3.21 2.09
CA GLY A 216 -24.69 2.17 2.09
C GLY A 216 -25.07 1.68 0.70
N VAL A 217 -24.62 2.37 -0.35
CA VAL A 217 -24.87 2.04 -1.77
C VAL A 217 -23.56 1.88 -2.53
N LYS A 218 -22.62 2.81 -2.33
CA LYS A 218 -21.32 2.86 -3.00
C LYS A 218 -20.19 3.13 -2.02
N THR A 219 -19.00 2.74 -2.43
CA THR A 219 -17.74 3.06 -1.75
C THR A 219 -17.00 4.11 -2.55
N GLU A 220 -16.59 5.20 -1.91
CA GLU A 220 -15.80 6.27 -2.51
C GLU A 220 -14.52 6.49 -1.71
N TYR A 221 -13.38 6.58 -2.40
CA TYR A 221 -12.12 6.92 -1.76
C TYR A 221 -12.14 8.37 -1.27
N ILE A 222 -11.70 8.61 -0.03
CA ILE A 222 -11.69 9.96 0.60
C ILE A 222 -10.66 10.85 -0.07
N ASP A 223 -9.45 10.29 -0.36
CA ASP A 223 -8.48 10.88 -1.28
C ASP A 223 -8.35 9.97 -2.52
N PRO A 224 -8.08 10.50 -3.72
CA PRO A 224 -7.92 9.67 -4.90
C PRO A 224 -6.85 8.59 -4.69
N ARG A 225 -7.24 7.34 -4.92
CA ARG A 225 -6.32 6.20 -4.80
C ARG A 225 -5.13 6.32 -5.74
N GLN A 226 -4.05 5.68 -5.39
CA GLN A 226 -2.88 5.63 -6.23
C GLN A 226 -3.12 4.79 -7.50
N VAL A 227 -3.03 5.42 -8.68
CA VAL A 227 -3.15 4.76 -9.99
C VAL A 227 -1.86 4.84 -10.82
N ASN A 228 -0.87 5.59 -10.35
CA ASN A 228 0.45 5.70 -10.96
C ASN A 228 1.52 5.58 -9.88
N LEU A 229 2.63 4.92 -10.20
CA LEU A 229 3.80 4.91 -9.31
C LEU A 229 4.37 6.32 -9.17
N ILE A 230 4.77 6.69 -7.95
CA ILE A 230 5.57 7.88 -7.73
C ILE A 230 6.96 7.61 -8.32
N LEU A 231 7.51 8.54 -9.08
CA LEU A 231 8.82 8.38 -9.73
C LEU A 231 9.87 9.21 -9.01
N ILE A 232 10.96 8.55 -8.60
CA ILE A 232 12.12 9.16 -7.96
C ILE A 232 13.26 9.16 -8.98
N LYS A 233 13.87 10.33 -9.21
CA LYS A 233 14.95 10.54 -10.20
C LYS A 233 16.31 10.54 -9.54
#